data_95de77a2f895a47fb59ddc1c0825ad11
#
_entry.id   95de77a2f895a47fb59ddc1c0825ad11
#
_cell.length_a   1.000
_cell.length_b   1.000
_cell.length_c   1.000
_cell.angle_alpha   90.00
_cell.angle_beta   90.00
_cell.angle_gamma   90.00
#
_symmetry.space_group_name_H-M   'P 1'
#
loop_
_entity.id
_entity.type
_entity.pdbx_description
1 polymer ?
#
loop_
_entity_poly.entity_id
_entity_poly.type
_entity_poly.pdbx_seq_one_letter_code
_entity_poly.pdbx_strand_id
1 'polypeptide(L)'
;MTTQKFERGKWKETKLDEQVCNLKSTQGVSKCEFKASYSGKYMIKARILDDKKRLNETHIPIWVSGLQLPKETNVKEQKVQLIPDKTLYSVGDNAEILVISPFPEAEGILTLDKNGIVKTEKISIRDSSAIVK
;
A
#
# COMPACT_ATOMS: atom_id res chain seq x y z
N MET A 1 4.70 7.57 -5.01
CA MET A 1 4.97 6.12 -5.14
C MET A 1 6.39 5.90 -5.61
N THR A 2 7.07 4.92 -5.08
CA THR A 2 8.40 4.52 -5.54
C THR A 2 8.38 3.06 -5.99
N THR A 3 9.15 2.74 -7.01
CA THR A 3 9.43 1.36 -7.44
C THR A 3 10.93 1.12 -7.43
N GLN A 4 11.33 -0.13 -7.40
CA GLN A 4 12.74 -0.51 -7.51
C GLN A 4 13.00 -1.14 -8.87
N LYS A 5 14.00 -0.64 -9.58
CA LYS A 5 14.46 -1.19 -10.86
C LYS A 5 15.88 -1.70 -10.70
N PHE A 6 16.16 -2.88 -11.27
CA PHE A 6 17.51 -3.43 -11.29
C PHE A 6 18.26 -2.94 -12.51
N GLU A 7 19.25 -2.08 -12.31
CA GLU A 7 20.10 -1.55 -13.39
C GLU A 7 21.59 -1.73 -13.05
N ARG A 8 22.35 -2.26 -13.98
CA ARG A 8 23.83 -2.43 -13.87
C ARG A 8 24.28 -3.10 -12.57
N GLY A 9 23.60 -4.19 -12.16
CA GLY A 9 23.96 -4.94 -10.96
C GLY A 9 23.53 -4.32 -9.63
N LYS A 10 22.77 -3.22 -9.65
CA LYS A 10 22.27 -2.53 -8.44
C LYS A 10 20.78 -2.25 -8.53
N TRP A 11 20.13 -2.33 -7.37
CA TRP A 11 18.73 -1.89 -7.24
C TRP A 11 18.68 -0.37 -7.10
N LYS A 12 17.94 0.28 -7.99
CA LYS A 12 17.71 1.73 -7.98
C LYS A 12 16.26 2.01 -7.68
N GLU A 13 16.00 2.86 -6.71
CA GLU A 13 14.66 3.34 -6.41
C GLU A 13 14.29 4.45 -7.38
N THR A 14 13.13 4.31 -8.03
CA THR A 14 12.60 5.28 -8.98
C THR A 14 11.23 5.77 -8.50
N LYS A 15 11.00 7.08 -8.51
CA LYS A 15 9.70 7.67 -8.24
C LYS A 15 8.83 7.56 -9.47
N LEU A 16 7.64 6.98 -9.35
CA LEU A 16 6.70 6.80 -10.45
C LEU A 16 5.55 7.79 -10.41
N ASP A 17 5.10 8.15 -9.23
CA ASP A 17 3.95 9.03 -9.02
C ASP A 17 4.27 9.92 -7.81
N GLU A 18 4.55 11.18 -8.08
CA GLU A 18 4.84 12.17 -7.04
C GLU A 18 3.93 13.37 -7.27
N GLN A 19 3.09 13.65 -6.28
CA GLN A 19 2.19 14.79 -6.28
C GLN A 19 2.48 15.64 -5.06
N VAL A 20 2.42 16.94 -5.20
CA VAL A 20 2.73 17.90 -4.13
C VAL A 20 1.56 18.84 -3.95
N CYS A 21 1.17 19.06 -2.71
CA CYS A 21 0.18 20.06 -2.32
C CYS A 21 0.80 21.02 -1.30
N ASN A 22 0.80 22.30 -1.63
CA ASN A 22 1.31 23.34 -0.74
C ASN A 22 0.14 24.09 -0.10
N LEU A 23 0.09 24.09 1.22
CA LEU A 23 -0.94 24.75 2.01
C LEU A 23 -0.31 25.72 3.00
N LYS A 24 -1.05 26.79 3.30
CA LYS A 24 -0.75 27.62 4.48
C LYS A 24 -1.59 27.12 5.64
N SER A 25 -0.98 26.99 6.83
CA SER A 25 -1.72 26.63 8.03
C SER A 25 -2.72 27.74 8.38
N THR A 26 -3.93 27.32 8.71
CA THR A 26 -5.03 28.17 9.18
C THR A 26 -5.57 27.58 10.48
N GLN A 27 -6.49 28.28 11.16
CA GLN A 27 -7.15 27.73 12.36
C GLN A 27 -8.09 26.53 12.08
N GLY A 28 -8.35 26.23 10.79
CA GLY A 28 -9.22 25.13 10.39
C GLY A 28 -8.46 23.95 9.81
N VAL A 29 -9.21 22.92 9.40
CA VAL A 29 -8.67 21.75 8.71
C VAL A 29 -8.41 22.09 7.26
N SER A 30 -7.16 21.93 6.82
CA SER A 30 -6.79 22.03 5.40
C SER A 30 -6.76 20.65 4.76
N LYS A 31 -7.24 20.53 3.52
CA LYS A 31 -7.34 19.26 2.80
C LYS A 31 -6.54 19.31 1.51
N CYS A 32 -5.85 18.21 1.20
CA CYS A 32 -5.26 17.93 -0.10
C CYS A 32 -5.86 16.64 -0.65
N GLU A 33 -6.16 16.67 -1.94
CA GLU A 33 -6.64 15.49 -2.66
C GLU A 33 -5.56 15.05 -3.64
N PHE A 34 -5.28 13.74 -3.65
CA PHE A 34 -4.32 13.11 -4.53
C PHE A 34 -5.00 11.97 -5.28
N LYS A 35 -4.69 11.82 -6.56
CA LYS A 35 -5.20 10.74 -7.39
C LYS A 35 -4.09 9.71 -7.61
N ALA A 36 -4.27 8.50 -7.11
CA ALA A 36 -3.35 7.42 -7.38
C ALA A 36 -3.44 6.98 -8.85
N SER A 37 -2.30 6.80 -9.50
CA SER A 37 -2.21 6.34 -10.90
C SER A 37 -1.98 4.84 -11.00
N TYR A 38 -1.45 4.21 -9.95
CA TYR A 38 -1.09 2.80 -9.92
C TYR A 38 -1.51 2.15 -8.61
N SER A 39 -1.67 0.83 -8.63
CA SER A 39 -1.76 0.03 -7.42
C SER A 39 -0.38 -0.07 -6.75
N GLY A 40 -0.36 -0.10 -5.43
CA GLY A 40 0.87 -0.30 -4.66
C GLY A 40 0.97 0.57 -3.42
N LYS A 41 2.16 0.59 -2.84
CA LYS A 41 2.45 1.33 -1.62
C LYS A 41 2.79 2.78 -1.93
N TYR A 42 2.01 3.70 -1.38
CA TYR A 42 2.29 5.12 -1.38
C TYR A 42 2.80 5.57 -0.02
N MET A 43 3.66 6.57 -0.01
CA MET A 43 4.12 7.23 1.19
C MET A 43 3.64 8.67 1.18
N ILE A 44 2.69 9.00 2.04
CA ILE A 44 2.28 10.38 2.27
C ILE A 44 3.29 11.02 3.21
N LYS A 45 3.87 12.13 2.79
CA LYS A 45 4.80 12.94 3.60
C LYS A 45 4.16 14.28 3.87
N ALA A 46 3.88 14.57 5.12
CA ALA A 46 3.44 15.88 5.55
C ALA A 46 4.61 16.63 6.18
N ARG A 47 4.86 17.84 5.69
CA ARG A 47 5.92 18.72 6.17
C ARG A 47 5.34 20.03 6.62
N ILE A 48 5.71 20.49 7.79
CA ILE A 48 5.34 21.79 8.32
C ILE A 48 6.59 22.55 8.76
N LEU A 49 6.63 23.83 8.43
CA LEU A 49 7.66 24.74 8.87
C LEU A 49 7.04 25.74 9.82
N ASP A 50 7.66 25.95 10.97
CA ASP A 50 7.27 27.02 11.87
C ASP A 50 7.90 28.38 11.47
N ASP A 51 7.56 29.43 12.21
CA ASP A 51 8.06 30.81 11.96
C ASP A 51 9.60 30.90 12.09
N LYS A 52 10.21 29.95 12.81
CA LYS A 52 11.68 29.83 12.95
C LYS A 52 12.31 28.91 11.93
N LYS A 53 11.56 28.50 10.88
CA LYS A 53 11.98 27.56 9.83
C LYS A 53 12.37 26.16 10.34
N ARG A 54 11.87 25.74 11.51
CA ARG A 54 12.08 24.39 11.99
C ARG A 54 11.12 23.44 11.26
N LEU A 55 11.68 22.38 10.73
CA LEU A 55 10.92 21.37 10.00
C LEU A 55 10.38 20.31 10.95
N ASN A 56 9.08 20.01 10.83
CA ASN A 56 8.47 18.79 11.34
C ASN A 56 7.93 17.98 10.17
N GLU A 57 8.21 16.68 10.15
CA GLU A 57 7.81 15.79 9.06
C GLU A 57 7.15 14.53 9.61
N THR A 58 6.02 14.15 9.03
CA THR A 58 5.29 12.91 9.33
C THR A 58 5.16 12.08 8.07
N HIS A 59 5.35 10.76 8.19
CA HIS A 59 5.23 9.80 7.11
C HIS A 59 4.10 8.81 7.40
N ILE A 60 3.18 8.67 6.46
CA ILE A 60 2.05 7.74 6.56
C ILE A 60 2.07 6.83 5.34
N PRO A 61 2.37 5.53 5.49
CA PRO A 61 2.25 4.57 4.40
C PRO A 61 0.78 4.24 4.17
N ILE A 62 0.36 4.24 2.89
CA ILE A 62 -0.96 3.77 2.47
C ILE A 62 -0.82 2.77 1.32
N TRP A 63 -1.77 1.87 1.22
CA TRP A 63 -1.87 0.92 0.12
C TRP A 63 -3.06 1.27 -0.76
N VAL A 64 -2.83 1.24 -2.07
CA VAL A 64 -3.85 1.45 -3.09
C VAL A 64 -3.96 0.17 -3.91
N SER A 65 -5.18 -0.33 -4.08
CA SER A 65 -5.50 -1.51 -4.89
C SER A 65 -6.51 -1.17 -5.99
N GLY A 66 -6.75 -2.11 -6.90
CA GLY A 66 -7.75 -1.93 -7.96
C GLY A 66 -7.28 -1.12 -9.17
N LEU A 67 -6.01 -0.77 -9.23
CA LEU A 67 -5.36 -0.12 -10.38
C LEU A 67 -4.29 -1.03 -10.96
N GLN A 68 -3.84 -0.73 -12.19
CA GLN A 68 -2.75 -1.48 -12.80
C GLN A 68 -1.46 -1.33 -12.00
N LEU A 69 -0.66 -2.40 -11.95
CA LEU A 69 0.71 -2.31 -11.46
C LEU A 69 1.57 -1.52 -12.46
N PRO A 70 2.56 -0.77 -11.96
CA PRO A 70 3.54 -0.16 -12.83
C PRO A 70 4.27 -1.21 -13.67
N LYS A 71 4.44 -0.98 -14.98
CA LYS A 71 5.12 -1.91 -15.91
C LYS A 71 6.57 -2.25 -15.52
N GLU A 72 7.18 -1.45 -14.67
CA GLU A 72 8.59 -1.57 -14.29
C GLU A 72 8.80 -2.21 -12.90
N THR A 73 7.81 -2.88 -12.34
CA THR A 73 7.98 -3.63 -11.10
C THR A 73 8.78 -4.91 -11.35
N ASN A 74 10.09 -4.81 -11.29
CA ASN A 74 10.93 -5.98 -11.06
C ASN A 74 10.71 -6.43 -9.62
N VAL A 75 9.87 -7.43 -9.45
CA VAL A 75 9.56 -7.97 -8.12
C VAL A 75 10.79 -8.69 -7.62
N LYS A 76 11.52 -8.06 -6.71
CA LYS A 76 12.70 -8.63 -6.06
C LYS A 76 12.36 -9.88 -5.25
N GLU A 77 11.13 -9.95 -4.76
CA GLU A 77 10.58 -11.07 -4.03
C GLU A 77 9.16 -11.36 -4.54
N GLN A 78 8.95 -12.56 -5.04
CA GLN A 78 7.61 -13.05 -5.42
C GLN A 78 6.81 -13.41 -4.17
N LYS A 79 6.54 -12.43 -3.32
CA LYS A 79 5.79 -12.61 -2.09
C LYS A 79 4.41 -11.99 -2.19
N VAL A 80 3.41 -12.77 -1.78
CA VAL A 80 2.07 -12.26 -1.50
C VAL A 80 2.12 -11.50 -0.18
N GLN A 81 1.47 -10.33 -0.14
CA GLN A 81 1.34 -9.54 1.08
C GLN A 81 -0.11 -9.56 1.54
N LEU A 82 -0.30 -9.75 2.84
CA LEU A 82 -1.60 -9.69 3.49
C LEU A 82 -1.63 -8.45 4.37
N ILE A 83 -2.59 -7.58 4.13
CA ILE A 83 -2.72 -6.30 4.83
C ILE A 83 -4.12 -6.23 5.45
N PRO A 84 -4.24 -6.38 6.77
CA PRO A 84 -5.51 -6.23 7.45
C PRO A 84 -5.94 -4.77 7.50
N ASP A 85 -7.25 -4.52 7.52
CA ASP A 85 -7.84 -3.18 7.66
C ASP A 85 -7.61 -2.57 9.05
N LYS A 86 -7.42 -3.43 10.08
CA LYS A 86 -7.17 -3.01 11.47
C LYS A 86 -5.96 -3.75 12.04
N THR A 87 -5.38 -3.18 13.08
CA THR A 87 -4.27 -3.81 13.85
C THR A 87 -4.76 -4.68 15.00
N LEU A 88 -6.00 -4.49 15.44
CA LEU A 88 -6.65 -5.23 16.53
C LEU A 88 -8.09 -5.52 16.16
N TYR A 89 -8.54 -6.71 16.51
CA TYR A 89 -9.92 -7.17 16.34
C TYR A 89 -10.46 -7.70 17.66
N SER A 90 -11.74 -7.45 17.89
CA SER A 90 -12.50 -8.06 18.97
C SER A 90 -13.22 -9.33 18.48
N VAL A 91 -13.62 -10.17 19.43
CA VAL A 91 -14.43 -11.36 19.09
C VAL A 91 -15.73 -10.93 18.43
N GLY A 92 -16.01 -11.45 17.24
CA GLY A 92 -17.18 -11.09 16.43
C GLY A 92 -16.94 -9.98 15.40
N ASP A 93 -15.76 -9.36 15.36
CA ASP A 93 -15.42 -8.40 14.32
C ASP A 93 -15.26 -9.12 12.96
N ASN A 94 -15.66 -8.42 11.91
CA ASN A 94 -15.30 -8.79 10.54
C ASN A 94 -13.94 -8.18 10.19
N ALA A 95 -13.05 -9.01 9.68
CA ALA A 95 -11.74 -8.58 9.19
C ALA A 95 -11.78 -8.46 7.66
N GLU A 96 -11.34 -7.33 7.13
CA GLU A 96 -11.05 -7.19 5.70
C GLU A 96 -9.54 -7.28 5.48
N ILE A 97 -9.13 -8.23 4.65
CA ILE A 97 -7.71 -8.46 4.34
C ILE A 97 -7.47 -8.14 2.88
N LEU A 98 -6.65 -7.13 2.61
CA LEU A 98 -6.16 -6.86 1.28
C LEU A 98 -5.00 -7.82 0.98
N VAL A 99 -5.19 -8.65 -0.03
CA VAL A 99 -4.18 -9.55 -0.58
C VAL A 99 -3.53 -8.86 -1.76
N ILE A 100 -2.22 -8.66 -1.73
CA ILE A 100 -1.44 -8.12 -2.85
C ILE A 100 -0.56 -9.23 -3.41
N SER A 101 -0.71 -9.48 -4.70
CA SER A 101 0.03 -10.51 -5.43
C SER A 101 1.07 -9.88 -6.36
N PRO A 102 2.23 -10.52 -6.55
CA PRO A 102 3.16 -10.15 -7.62
C PRO A 102 2.63 -10.50 -9.02
N PHE A 103 1.57 -11.31 -9.10
CA PHE A 103 0.96 -11.72 -10.36
C PHE A 103 -0.32 -10.91 -10.61
N PRO A 104 -0.53 -10.40 -11.84
CA PRO A 104 -1.73 -9.63 -12.16
C PRO A 104 -3.01 -10.45 -12.06
N GLU A 105 -2.96 -11.72 -12.43
CA GLU A 105 -4.05 -12.68 -12.31
C GLU A 105 -3.53 -13.97 -11.71
N ALA A 106 -4.21 -14.47 -10.68
CA ALA A 106 -3.86 -15.73 -10.05
C ALA A 106 -5.06 -16.29 -9.27
N GLU A 107 -5.06 -17.60 -9.13
CA GLU A 107 -5.90 -18.31 -8.17
C GLU A 107 -5.05 -18.70 -6.96
N GLY A 108 -5.58 -18.52 -5.77
CA GLY A 108 -4.90 -18.81 -4.53
C GLY A 108 -5.77 -19.50 -3.50
N ILE A 109 -5.17 -19.97 -2.46
CA ILE A 109 -5.83 -20.52 -1.28
C ILE A 109 -5.39 -19.71 -0.07
N LEU A 110 -6.34 -19.11 0.64
CA LEU A 110 -6.13 -18.48 1.92
C LEU A 110 -6.50 -19.47 3.03
N THR A 111 -5.61 -19.67 3.99
CA THR A 111 -5.86 -20.51 5.15
C THR A 111 -5.79 -19.71 6.43
N LEU A 112 -6.73 -19.94 7.33
CA LEU A 112 -6.66 -19.49 8.71
C LEU A 112 -6.17 -20.66 9.57
N ASP A 113 -5.05 -20.45 10.26
CA ASP A 113 -4.45 -21.45 11.14
C ASP A 113 -4.49 -20.97 12.60
N LYS A 114 -4.95 -21.85 13.48
CA LYS A 114 -4.86 -21.70 14.94
C LYS A 114 -4.74 -23.09 15.55
N ASN A 115 -3.53 -23.56 15.78
CA ASN A 115 -3.25 -24.95 16.21
C ASN A 115 -3.79 -26.01 15.23
N GLY A 116 -3.77 -25.71 13.93
CA GLY A 116 -4.33 -26.46 12.83
C GLY A 116 -5.21 -25.58 11.92
N ILE A 117 -5.40 -26.00 10.68
CA ILE A 117 -6.21 -25.24 9.71
C ILE A 117 -7.66 -25.19 10.17
N VAL A 118 -8.15 -23.99 10.46
CA VAL A 118 -9.52 -23.72 10.90
C VAL A 118 -10.43 -23.40 9.73
N LYS A 119 -9.94 -22.65 8.73
CA LYS A 119 -10.68 -22.26 7.54
C LYS A 119 -9.77 -22.29 6.31
N THR A 120 -10.33 -22.69 5.19
CA THR A 120 -9.67 -22.60 3.87
C THR A 120 -10.63 -21.96 2.90
N GLU A 121 -10.17 -20.98 2.14
CA GLU A 121 -10.94 -20.24 1.17
C GLU A 121 -10.17 -20.07 -0.13
N LYS A 122 -10.84 -20.30 -1.28
CA LYS A 122 -10.27 -19.96 -2.58
C LYS A 122 -10.43 -18.48 -2.83
N ILE A 123 -9.37 -17.85 -3.31
CA ILE A 123 -9.35 -16.45 -3.68
C ILE A 123 -8.91 -16.29 -5.12
N SER A 124 -9.59 -15.42 -5.85
CA SER A 124 -9.21 -15.01 -7.21
C SER A 124 -8.58 -13.63 -7.15
N ILE A 125 -7.36 -13.54 -7.60
CA ILE A 125 -6.62 -12.29 -7.68
C ILE A 125 -6.82 -11.70 -9.07
N ARG A 126 -7.23 -10.45 -9.13
CA ARG A 126 -7.37 -9.64 -10.34
C ARG A 126 -6.67 -8.30 -10.14
N ASP A 127 -6.02 -7.79 -11.18
CA ASP A 127 -5.24 -6.55 -11.10
C ASP A 127 -4.27 -6.54 -9.89
N SER A 128 -3.63 -7.73 -9.67
CA SER A 128 -2.64 -7.97 -8.59
C SER A 128 -3.18 -7.81 -7.18
N SER A 129 -4.48 -7.82 -6.96
CA SER A 129 -5.07 -7.71 -5.63
C SER A 129 -6.39 -8.46 -5.48
N ALA A 130 -6.73 -8.78 -4.24
CA ALA A 130 -8.04 -9.26 -3.82
C ALA A 130 -8.37 -8.74 -2.42
N ILE A 131 -9.65 -8.58 -2.11
CA ILE A 131 -10.12 -8.30 -0.74
C ILE A 131 -10.89 -9.52 -0.26
N VAL A 132 -10.52 -10.02 0.92
CA VAL A 132 -11.14 -11.15 1.59
C VAL A 132 -11.78 -10.66 2.88
N LYS A 133 -12.99 -11.17 3.20
CA LYS A 133 -13.77 -10.83 4.40
C LYS A 133 -14.04 -12.04 5.27
#